data_a744a288d7ae45659dd0349a7d79ea1c
#
_entry.id   a744a288d7ae45659dd0349a7d79ea1c
#
_cell.length_a   1.000
_cell.length_b   1.000
_cell.length_c   1.000
_cell.angle_alpha   90.00
_cell.angle_beta   90.00
_cell.angle_gamma   90.00
#
_symmetry.space_group_name_H-M   'P 1'
#
loop_
_entity.id
_entity.type
_entity.pdbx_description
1 polymer ?
#
loop_
_entity_poly.entity_id
_entity_poly.type
_entity_poly.pdbx_seq_one_letter_code
_entity_poly.pdbx_strand_id
1 'polypeptide(L)'
;GQIKAMVGGYDFVRSKFNRTTQARRQPGSAFKPFVYAAAFDLGLTPSTIFEDSPVSFPTTIDGEQKEWSPENYDQTFRGPVTLRQGLEHSINVVAVKLLETIGVGAATQMAHRLGIRSPLRAELGLALGTSEVTLLEMVSAYGTLAAGGVRTPPYAIRRILDSRGRVLEERFPEGQQVLRPATAATLTHVLEGVVERGTGRRARILERPLAAKTGTTQDAADAWFLGYSPSLVAGIWVGYDTVRSLGPHETAATLAAPIWIQFIRAALEGSPPEAFPVPEPLVSVTVNYYTGLPTYPQDPDAVTEYFLRGTEPRRAAMGGAAAPLPPPAPPLPPPAAAPLPSTSPATAGPAGPPPPPPSPAPAEPR
;
A
#
# COMPACT_ATOMS: atom_id res chain seq x y z
N GLY A 1 -9.30 6.59 8.77
CA GLY A 1 -9.57 7.42 7.58
C GLY A 1 -9.43 8.93 7.81
N GLN A 2 -9.32 9.41 9.05
CA GLN A 2 -9.20 10.84 9.32
C GLN A 2 -7.86 11.39 8.83
N ILE A 3 -7.90 12.42 7.98
CA ILE A 3 -6.71 13.13 7.52
C ILE A 3 -6.27 14.09 8.65
N LYS A 4 -5.07 13.86 9.19
CA LYS A 4 -4.49 14.68 10.27
C LYS A 4 -3.61 15.80 9.73
N ALA A 5 -2.89 15.56 8.63
CA ALA A 5 -2.06 16.53 7.93
C ALA A 5 -2.00 16.20 6.45
N MET A 6 -1.90 17.22 5.61
CA MET A 6 -1.74 17.09 4.17
C MET A 6 -0.94 18.28 3.63
N VAL A 7 0.15 18.00 2.93
CA VAL A 7 0.98 19.00 2.28
C VAL A 7 1.11 18.65 0.81
N GLY A 8 0.40 19.35 -0.06
CA GLY A 8 0.37 19.07 -1.51
C GLY A 8 1.24 20.02 -2.34
N GLY A 9 1.91 20.98 -1.70
CA GLY A 9 2.79 21.95 -2.34
C GLY A 9 3.41 22.92 -1.34
N TYR A 10 4.41 23.66 -1.80
CA TYR A 10 5.15 24.60 -0.95
C TYR A 10 4.39 25.93 -0.73
N ASP A 11 3.74 26.44 -1.77
CA ASP A 11 3.11 27.77 -1.77
C ASP A 11 1.85 27.72 -2.64
N PHE A 12 0.69 27.96 -2.02
CA PHE A 12 -0.62 27.91 -2.68
C PHE A 12 -0.82 29.05 -3.70
N VAL A 13 -0.17 30.21 -3.48
CA VAL A 13 -0.26 31.34 -4.42
C VAL A 13 0.46 31.03 -5.73
N ARG A 14 1.62 30.35 -5.61
CA ARG A 14 2.42 29.93 -6.77
C ARG A 14 1.83 28.74 -7.51
N SER A 15 1.26 27.78 -6.76
CA SER A 15 0.69 26.57 -7.34
C SER A 15 -0.48 26.07 -6.51
N LYS A 16 -1.69 26.11 -7.10
CA LYS A 16 -2.91 25.55 -6.51
C LYS A 16 -3.01 24.04 -6.70
N PHE A 17 -2.09 23.43 -7.44
CA PHE A 17 -2.06 22.02 -7.72
C PHE A 17 -1.67 21.23 -6.45
N ASN A 18 -2.65 20.51 -5.88
CA ASN A 18 -2.41 19.66 -4.71
C ASN A 18 -1.87 18.30 -5.16
N ARG A 19 -0.56 18.08 -5.00
CA ARG A 19 0.12 16.87 -5.44
C ARG A 19 -0.30 15.61 -4.70
N THR A 20 -0.85 15.73 -3.49
CA THR A 20 -1.31 14.55 -2.75
C THR A 20 -2.56 13.92 -3.35
N THR A 21 -3.41 14.72 -4.01
CA THR A 21 -4.71 14.29 -4.54
C THR A 21 -4.79 14.32 -6.06
N GLN A 22 -3.96 15.14 -6.72
CA GLN A 22 -4.06 15.40 -8.15
C GLN A 22 -2.87 14.83 -8.96
N ALA A 23 -1.66 14.77 -8.39
CA ALA A 23 -0.54 14.15 -9.08
C ALA A 23 -0.68 12.62 -9.05
N ARG A 24 -0.62 12.02 -10.23
CA ARG A 24 -0.50 10.57 -10.39
C ARG A 24 0.94 10.25 -10.73
N ARG A 25 1.54 9.36 -9.95
CA ARG A 25 2.95 9.01 -10.06
C ARG A 25 3.12 7.51 -9.85
N GLN A 26 4.12 6.94 -10.46
CA GLN A 26 4.45 5.52 -10.27
C GLN A 26 4.93 5.29 -8.84
N PRO A 27 4.28 4.41 -8.05
CA PRO A 27 4.68 4.13 -6.67
C PRO A 27 5.95 3.27 -6.59
N GLY A 28 6.38 2.68 -7.70
CA GLY A 28 7.50 1.77 -7.69
C GLY A 28 7.27 0.62 -6.71
N SER A 29 8.32 0.18 -6.04
CA SER A 29 8.25 -0.92 -5.06
C SER A 29 7.31 -0.69 -3.87
N ALA A 30 6.77 0.53 -3.68
CA ALA A 30 5.73 0.76 -2.67
C ALA A 30 4.39 0.07 -3.03
N PHE A 31 4.22 -0.41 -4.26
CA PHE A 31 3.07 -1.20 -4.68
C PHE A 31 3.15 -2.67 -4.26
N LYS A 32 4.35 -3.22 -4.02
CA LYS A 32 4.57 -4.63 -3.68
C LYS A 32 3.70 -5.16 -2.54
N PRO A 33 3.43 -4.43 -1.44
CA PRO A 33 2.56 -4.92 -0.38
C PRO A 33 1.17 -5.35 -0.84
N PHE A 34 0.63 -4.78 -1.93
CA PHE A 34 -0.68 -5.20 -2.46
C PHE A 34 -0.62 -6.56 -3.17
N VAL A 35 0.50 -6.84 -3.85
CA VAL A 35 0.78 -8.15 -4.46
C VAL A 35 0.93 -9.21 -3.36
N TYR A 36 1.71 -8.89 -2.32
CA TYR A 36 1.92 -9.78 -1.17
C TYR A 36 0.64 -9.97 -0.34
N ALA A 37 -0.19 -8.94 -0.18
CA ALA A 37 -1.50 -9.06 0.44
C ALA A 37 -2.39 -10.07 -0.31
N ALA A 38 -2.41 -9.97 -1.65
CA ALA A 38 -3.15 -10.92 -2.49
C ALA A 38 -2.60 -12.35 -2.36
N ALA A 39 -1.27 -12.50 -2.36
CA ALA A 39 -0.61 -13.80 -2.21
C ALA A 39 -0.92 -14.46 -0.86
N PHE A 40 -0.82 -13.72 0.23
CA PHE A 40 -1.15 -14.22 1.57
C PHE A 40 -2.66 -14.46 1.74
N ASP A 41 -3.50 -13.66 1.08
CA ASP A 41 -4.95 -13.88 1.04
C ASP A 41 -5.33 -15.17 0.26
N LEU A 42 -4.50 -15.59 -0.69
CA LEU A 42 -4.62 -16.85 -1.43
C LEU A 42 -3.96 -18.05 -0.74
N GLY A 43 -3.34 -17.86 0.44
CA GLY A 43 -2.79 -18.95 1.26
C GLY A 43 -1.28 -19.15 1.15
N LEU A 44 -0.54 -18.33 0.37
CA LEU A 44 0.91 -18.33 0.47
C LEU A 44 1.32 -17.78 1.84
N THR A 45 2.52 -18.12 2.28
CA THR A 45 3.03 -17.71 3.59
C THR A 45 4.34 -16.92 3.44
N PRO A 46 4.75 -16.15 4.44
CA PRO A 46 6.05 -15.48 4.42
C PRO A 46 7.25 -16.45 4.26
N SER A 47 7.09 -17.72 4.68
CA SER A 47 8.09 -18.79 4.52
C SER A 47 8.09 -19.47 3.15
N THR A 48 7.15 -19.15 2.26
CA THR A 48 7.11 -19.70 0.90
C THR A 48 8.37 -19.28 0.14
N ILE A 49 9.04 -20.25 -0.49
CA ILE A 49 10.28 -20.02 -1.24
C ILE A 49 9.96 -19.66 -2.70
N PHE A 50 10.63 -18.64 -3.18
CA PHE A 50 10.69 -18.25 -4.59
C PHE A 50 12.14 -18.19 -5.05
N GLU A 51 12.37 -18.55 -6.33
CA GLU A 51 13.69 -18.51 -6.93
C GLU A 51 13.99 -17.12 -7.49
N ASP A 52 14.94 -16.42 -6.88
CA ASP A 52 15.47 -15.14 -7.39
C ASP A 52 16.57 -15.44 -8.43
N SER A 53 16.15 -15.68 -9.67
CA SER A 53 17.00 -16.01 -10.81
C SER A 53 16.51 -15.29 -12.06
N PRO A 54 17.36 -15.07 -13.08
CA PRO A 54 16.96 -14.46 -14.35
C PRO A 54 15.70 -15.09 -14.92
N VAL A 55 14.80 -14.25 -15.43
CA VAL A 55 13.54 -14.67 -16.07
C VAL A 55 13.17 -13.68 -17.16
N SER A 56 12.56 -14.18 -18.24
CA SER A 56 12.01 -13.35 -19.32
C SER A 56 10.55 -13.70 -19.53
N PHE A 57 9.75 -12.68 -19.82
CA PHE A 57 8.32 -12.79 -20.09
C PHE A 57 8.01 -12.22 -21.46
N PRO A 58 7.19 -12.88 -22.26
CA PRO A 58 6.71 -12.32 -23.51
C PRO A 58 5.84 -11.08 -23.22
N THR A 59 6.08 -10.01 -23.92
CA THR A 59 5.32 -8.77 -23.82
C THR A 59 5.09 -8.19 -25.22
N THR A 60 4.11 -7.29 -25.36
CA THR A 60 3.88 -6.57 -26.60
C THR A 60 4.13 -5.07 -26.34
N ILE A 61 5.11 -4.50 -27.03
CA ILE A 61 5.44 -3.09 -26.98
C ILE A 61 5.27 -2.51 -28.37
N ASP A 62 4.42 -1.50 -28.52
CA ASP A 62 4.12 -0.84 -29.81
C ASP A 62 3.64 -1.81 -30.90
N GLY A 63 2.91 -2.88 -30.50
CA GLY A 63 2.41 -3.92 -31.39
C GLY A 63 3.43 -4.99 -31.76
N GLU A 64 4.68 -4.88 -31.33
CA GLU A 64 5.73 -5.89 -31.54
C GLU A 64 5.86 -6.82 -30.34
N GLN A 65 6.05 -8.13 -30.62
CA GLN A 65 6.39 -9.12 -29.60
C GLN A 65 7.82 -8.89 -29.15
N LYS A 66 8.01 -8.64 -27.85
CA LYS A 66 9.31 -8.45 -27.21
C LYS A 66 9.40 -9.30 -25.95
N GLU A 67 10.62 -9.53 -25.48
CA GLU A 67 10.84 -10.15 -24.17
C GLU A 67 11.15 -9.05 -23.16
N TRP A 68 10.49 -9.12 -22.01
CA TRP A 68 10.77 -8.28 -20.86
C TRP A 68 11.44 -9.08 -19.77
N SER A 69 12.64 -8.68 -19.39
CA SER A 69 13.46 -9.32 -18.35
C SER A 69 13.58 -8.37 -17.17
N PRO A 70 12.81 -8.57 -16.09
CA PRO A 70 12.94 -7.75 -14.88
C PRO A 70 14.28 -8.03 -14.19
N GLU A 71 14.92 -6.96 -13.73
CA GLU A 71 16.18 -7.01 -12.98
C GLU A 71 15.98 -6.53 -11.55
N ASN A 72 16.80 -7.06 -10.62
CA ASN A 72 16.90 -6.51 -9.29
C ASN A 72 17.67 -5.19 -9.30
N TYR A 73 17.38 -4.31 -8.33
CA TYR A 73 17.97 -2.96 -8.27
C TYR A 73 19.51 -3.01 -8.19
N ASP A 74 20.07 -4.01 -7.49
CA ASP A 74 21.50 -4.25 -7.34
C ASP A 74 22.11 -5.16 -8.42
N GLN A 75 21.31 -5.53 -9.44
CA GLN A 75 21.70 -6.41 -10.55
C GLN A 75 22.24 -7.78 -10.10
N THR A 76 21.90 -8.22 -8.90
CA THR A 76 22.30 -9.53 -8.35
C THR A 76 21.11 -10.45 -8.18
N PHE A 77 21.35 -11.75 -8.24
CA PHE A 77 20.38 -12.81 -7.99
C PHE A 77 20.82 -13.64 -6.79
N ARG A 78 19.86 -14.03 -5.94
CA ARG A 78 20.13 -14.65 -4.63
C ARG A 78 19.80 -16.13 -4.59
N GLY A 79 19.23 -16.69 -5.67
CA GLY A 79 18.70 -18.04 -5.67
C GLY A 79 17.42 -18.17 -4.83
N PRO A 80 17.23 -19.29 -4.12
CA PRO A 80 16.04 -19.50 -3.30
C PRO A 80 15.97 -18.48 -2.15
N VAL A 81 14.84 -17.74 -2.05
CA VAL A 81 14.57 -16.79 -0.97
C VAL A 81 13.15 -16.96 -0.48
N THR A 82 12.91 -16.64 0.79
CA THR A 82 11.56 -16.60 1.35
C THR A 82 10.80 -15.38 0.83
N LEU A 83 9.45 -15.41 0.80
CA LEU A 83 8.65 -14.24 0.49
C LEU A 83 8.91 -13.10 1.48
N ARG A 84 9.23 -13.42 2.75
CA ARG A 84 9.69 -12.43 3.72
C ARG A 84 10.90 -11.66 3.19
N GLN A 85 11.97 -12.36 2.82
CA GLN A 85 13.17 -11.74 2.25
C GLN A 85 12.86 -10.94 0.98
N GLY A 86 12.01 -11.48 0.11
CA GLY A 86 11.54 -10.83 -1.11
C GLY A 86 10.93 -9.46 -0.86
N LEU A 87 10.11 -9.31 0.19
CA LEU A 87 9.49 -8.03 0.54
C LEU A 87 10.41 -7.13 1.35
N GLU A 88 11.14 -7.66 2.34
CA GLU A 88 12.07 -6.90 3.18
C GLU A 88 13.18 -6.23 2.38
N HIS A 89 13.78 -6.98 1.45
CA HIS A 89 14.83 -6.47 0.55
C HIS A 89 14.29 -5.93 -0.77
N SER A 90 12.96 -5.95 -0.94
CA SER A 90 12.31 -5.39 -2.13
C SER A 90 12.78 -6.03 -3.44
N ILE A 91 13.02 -7.34 -3.47
CA ILE A 91 13.53 -8.09 -4.62
C ILE A 91 12.51 -8.01 -5.76
N ASN A 92 12.93 -7.50 -6.92
CA ASN A 92 12.04 -7.26 -8.05
C ASN A 92 11.58 -8.55 -8.71
N VAL A 93 12.53 -9.43 -9.02
CA VAL A 93 12.26 -10.70 -9.70
C VAL A 93 11.28 -11.56 -8.92
N VAL A 94 11.44 -11.64 -7.60
CA VAL A 94 10.51 -12.37 -6.73
C VAL A 94 9.11 -11.76 -6.77
N ALA A 95 8.98 -10.43 -6.74
CA ALA A 95 7.68 -9.78 -6.81
C ALA A 95 6.97 -10.02 -8.16
N VAL A 96 7.71 -10.03 -9.26
CA VAL A 96 7.14 -10.31 -10.59
C VAL A 96 6.72 -11.78 -10.72
N LYS A 97 7.57 -12.73 -10.32
CA LYS A 97 7.22 -14.16 -10.29
C LYS A 97 6.04 -14.45 -9.35
N LEU A 98 5.96 -13.74 -8.23
CA LEU A 98 4.82 -13.84 -7.32
C LEU A 98 3.54 -13.36 -8.00
N LEU A 99 3.59 -12.20 -8.68
CA LEU A 99 2.44 -11.67 -9.43
C LEU A 99 2.01 -12.60 -10.56
N GLU A 100 2.95 -13.19 -11.29
CA GLU A 100 2.68 -14.21 -12.29
C GLU A 100 1.96 -15.42 -11.70
N THR A 101 2.45 -15.91 -10.55
CA THR A 101 1.89 -17.09 -9.85
C THR A 101 0.45 -16.86 -9.39
N ILE A 102 0.15 -15.70 -8.80
CA ILE A 102 -1.19 -15.40 -8.28
C ILE A 102 -2.14 -14.80 -9.33
N GLY A 103 -1.60 -14.36 -10.46
CA GLY A 103 -2.31 -13.66 -11.52
C GLY A 103 -2.47 -12.15 -11.24
N VAL A 104 -2.31 -11.35 -12.30
CA VAL A 104 -2.40 -9.87 -12.23
C VAL A 104 -3.77 -9.41 -11.71
N GLY A 105 -4.85 -10.13 -12.09
CA GLY A 105 -6.21 -9.84 -11.65
C GLY A 105 -6.38 -9.88 -10.13
N ALA A 106 -5.76 -10.84 -9.44
CA ALA A 106 -5.83 -10.96 -7.99
C ALA A 106 -5.18 -9.76 -7.28
N ALA A 107 -4.01 -9.34 -7.73
CA ALA A 107 -3.32 -8.17 -7.18
C ALA A 107 -4.05 -6.86 -7.48
N THR A 108 -4.60 -6.69 -8.69
CA THR A 108 -5.42 -5.54 -9.08
C THR A 108 -6.67 -5.42 -8.20
N GLN A 109 -7.40 -6.52 -8.03
CA GLN A 109 -8.59 -6.55 -7.16
C GLN A 109 -8.22 -6.24 -5.71
N MET A 110 -7.11 -6.79 -5.20
CA MET A 110 -6.62 -6.50 -3.85
C MET A 110 -6.31 -5.02 -3.68
N ALA A 111 -5.57 -4.40 -4.60
CA ALA A 111 -5.27 -2.97 -4.55
C ALA A 111 -6.54 -2.10 -4.55
N HIS A 112 -7.53 -2.43 -5.39
CA HIS A 112 -8.82 -1.73 -5.40
C HIS A 112 -9.61 -1.92 -4.11
N ARG A 113 -9.64 -3.14 -3.56
CA ARG A 113 -10.28 -3.44 -2.25
C ARG A 113 -9.65 -2.57 -1.15
N LEU A 114 -8.33 -2.46 -1.12
CA LEU A 114 -7.59 -1.68 -0.14
C LEU A 114 -7.75 -0.16 -0.32
N GLY A 115 -8.16 0.33 -1.48
CA GLY A 115 -8.50 1.75 -1.67
C GLY A 115 -7.90 2.45 -2.87
N ILE A 116 -7.07 1.80 -3.67
CA ILE A 116 -6.60 2.35 -4.93
C ILE A 116 -7.77 2.47 -5.91
N ARG A 117 -7.97 3.65 -6.48
CA ARG A 117 -9.04 3.94 -7.47
C ARG A 117 -8.48 4.25 -8.84
N SER A 118 -7.21 4.65 -8.91
CA SER A 118 -6.50 4.90 -10.17
C SER A 118 -6.53 3.65 -11.05
N PRO A 119 -6.62 3.79 -12.38
CA PRO A 119 -6.54 2.67 -13.30
C PRO A 119 -5.22 1.92 -13.15
N LEU A 120 -5.28 0.60 -13.04
CA LEU A 120 -4.12 -0.27 -12.95
C LEU A 120 -3.98 -1.07 -14.24
N ARG A 121 -2.79 -1.07 -14.83
CA ARG A 121 -2.51 -1.85 -16.02
C ARG A 121 -2.44 -3.32 -15.69
N ALA A 122 -3.11 -4.16 -16.48
CA ALA A 122 -3.14 -5.60 -16.28
C ALA A 122 -1.88 -6.27 -16.88
N GLU A 123 -0.72 -5.91 -16.39
CA GLU A 123 0.60 -6.40 -16.84
C GLU A 123 1.49 -6.77 -15.66
N LEU A 124 2.52 -7.61 -15.88
CA LEU A 124 3.43 -8.04 -14.83
C LEU A 124 4.26 -6.90 -14.22
N GLY A 125 4.47 -5.80 -14.97
CA GLY A 125 5.08 -4.58 -14.46
C GLY A 125 4.35 -3.98 -13.26
N LEU A 126 3.07 -4.31 -13.06
CA LEU A 126 2.29 -3.90 -11.89
C LEU A 126 2.97 -4.30 -10.57
N ALA A 127 3.67 -5.45 -10.52
CA ALA A 127 4.45 -5.86 -9.36
C ALA A 127 5.53 -4.85 -8.94
N LEU A 128 6.01 -4.08 -9.91
CA LEU A 128 7.03 -3.05 -9.74
C LEU A 128 6.42 -1.63 -9.64
N GLY A 129 5.09 -1.53 -9.63
CA GLY A 129 4.38 -0.26 -9.48
C GLY A 129 4.47 0.65 -10.71
N THR A 130 4.36 0.09 -11.92
CA THR A 130 4.38 0.84 -13.18
C THR A 130 3.10 1.65 -13.43
N SER A 131 2.00 1.35 -12.73
CA SER A 131 0.74 2.10 -12.82
C SER A 131 0.75 3.31 -11.90
N GLU A 132 0.35 4.47 -12.42
CA GLU A 132 0.36 5.73 -11.68
C GLU A 132 -0.83 5.84 -10.71
N VAL A 133 -0.56 6.26 -9.48
CA VAL A 133 -1.51 6.44 -8.39
C VAL A 133 -1.27 7.74 -7.64
N THR A 134 -2.22 8.20 -6.84
CA THR A 134 -2.04 9.38 -6.00
C THR A 134 -1.44 9.02 -4.64
N LEU A 135 -0.78 9.98 -3.99
CA LEU A 135 -0.25 9.78 -2.63
C LEU A 135 -1.38 9.47 -1.63
N LEU A 136 -2.52 10.15 -1.76
CA LEU A 136 -3.66 9.92 -0.87
C LEU A 136 -4.20 8.49 -0.98
N GLU A 137 -4.29 7.94 -2.20
CA GLU A 137 -4.71 6.54 -2.39
C GLU A 137 -3.73 5.57 -1.73
N MET A 138 -2.45 5.78 -1.92
CA MET A 138 -1.41 4.94 -1.31
C MET A 138 -1.47 4.98 0.21
N VAL A 139 -1.53 6.18 0.82
CA VAL A 139 -1.64 6.35 2.27
C VAL A 139 -2.92 5.73 2.81
N SER A 140 -4.06 5.90 2.09
CA SER A 140 -5.34 5.28 2.48
C SER A 140 -5.28 3.76 2.46
N ALA A 141 -4.65 3.17 1.43
CA ALA A 141 -4.50 1.72 1.31
C ALA A 141 -3.57 1.14 2.40
N TYR A 142 -2.48 1.84 2.73
CA TYR A 142 -1.63 1.47 3.87
C TYR A 142 -2.35 1.65 5.21
N GLY A 143 -3.22 2.67 5.31
CA GLY A 143 -4.10 2.85 6.47
C GLY A 143 -5.07 1.69 6.67
N THR A 144 -5.52 1.06 5.58
CA THR A 144 -6.33 -0.17 5.63
C THR A 144 -5.53 -1.35 6.22
N LEU A 145 -4.23 -1.48 5.87
CA LEU A 145 -3.35 -2.49 6.47
C LEU A 145 -3.14 -2.21 7.96
N ALA A 146 -2.83 -0.96 8.33
CA ALA A 146 -2.65 -0.54 9.72
C ALA A 146 -3.87 -0.80 10.59
N ALA A 147 -5.08 -0.69 10.01
CA ALA A 147 -6.36 -0.94 10.67
C ALA A 147 -6.79 -2.42 10.61
N GLY A 148 -5.86 -3.37 10.42
CA GLY A 148 -6.19 -4.80 10.40
C GLY A 148 -7.11 -5.21 9.25
N GLY A 149 -7.03 -4.51 8.11
CA GLY A 149 -7.84 -4.78 6.92
C GLY A 149 -9.17 -4.05 6.88
N VAL A 150 -9.44 -3.15 7.83
CA VAL A 150 -10.63 -2.29 7.84
C VAL A 150 -10.36 -1.04 7.02
N ARG A 151 -11.07 -0.89 5.92
CA ARG A 151 -11.00 0.30 5.05
C ARG A 151 -11.99 1.35 5.51
N THR A 152 -11.49 2.54 5.83
CA THR A 152 -12.29 3.74 6.07
C THR A 152 -11.91 4.78 5.01
N PRO A 153 -12.86 5.30 4.21
CA PRO A 153 -12.56 6.34 3.24
C PRO A 153 -11.90 7.56 3.90
N PRO A 154 -10.89 8.19 3.26
CA PRO A 154 -10.24 9.36 3.83
C PRO A 154 -11.22 10.54 3.91
N TYR A 155 -11.21 11.26 5.03
CA TYR A 155 -12.03 12.45 5.27
C TYR A 155 -11.27 13.52 6.07
N ALA A 156 -11.53 14.78 5.74
CA ALA A 156 -10.93 15.93 6.41
C ALA A 156 -11.93 16.67 7.34
N ILE A 157 -13.20 16.66 6.99
CA ILE A 157 -14.26 17.35 7.76
C ILE A 157 -15.02 16.32 8.58
N ARG A 158 -14.93 16.42 9.90
CA ARG A 158 -15.67 15.58 10.84
C ARG A 158 -17.01 16.18 11.22
N ARG A 159 -17.06 17.50 11.44
CA ARG A 159 -18.23 18.18 11.95
C ARG A 159 -18.36 19.57 11.36
N ILE A 160 -19.59 19.96 11.03
CA ILE A 160 -19.96 21.30 10.60
C ILE A 160 -20.91 21.87 11.65
N LEU A 161 -20.61 23.06 12.16
CA LEU A 161 -21.43 23.77 13.14
C LEU A 161 -21.98 25.06 12.53
N ASP A 162 -23.15 25.49 12.98
CA ASP A 162 -23.65 26.84 12.70
C ASP A 162 -22.98 27.88 13.61
N SER A 163 -23.31 29.17 13.40
CA SER A 163 -22.79 30.29 14.21
C SER A 163 -23.20 30.24 15.69
N ARG A 164 -24.16 29.39 16.07
CA ARG A 164 -24.64 29.18 17.44
C ARG A 164 -24.08 27.91 18.06
N GLY A 165 -23.16 27.23 17.38
CA GLY A 165 -22.55 25.98 17.85
C GLY A 165 -23.41 24.73 17.68
N ARG A 166 -24.55 24.80 16.99
CA ARG A 166 -25.38 23.62 16.71
C ARG A 166 -24.77 22.82 15.59
N VAL A 167 -24.78 21.49 15.76
CA VAL A 167 -24.27 20.55 14.74
C VAL A 167 -25.21 20.57 13.53
N LEU A 168 -24.71 20.99 12.38
CA LEU A 168 -25.40 20.92 11.09
C LEU A 168 -25.13 19.56 10.39
N GLU A 169 -23.91 19.09 10.47
CA GLU A 169 -23.51 17.80 9.89
C GLU A 169 -22.40 17.19 10.77
N GLU A 170 -22.48 15.91 11.02
CA GLU A 170 -21.40 15.13 11.64
C GLU A 170 -21.22 13.82 10.89
N ARG A 171 -19.97 13.50 10.57
CA ARG A 171 -19.61 12.28 9.85
C ARG A 171 -18.87 11.33 10.76
N PHE A 172 -19.37 10.11 10.82
CA PHE A 172 -18.71 8.95 11.41
C PHE A 172 -18.57 7.91 10.31
N PRO A 173 -17.51 8.00 9.44
CA PRO A 173 -17.34 7.04 8.38
C PRO A 173 -17.21 5.64 8.97
N GLU A 174 -18.08 4.74 8.55
CA GLU A 174 -18.01 3.34 8.93
C GLU A 174 -16.84 2.67 8.21
N GLY A 175 -16.04 1.92 8.96
CA GLY A 175 -15.00 1.08 8.41
C GLY A 175 -15.60 -0.20 7.84
N GLN A 176 -15.11 -0.65 6.69
CA GLN A 176 -15.49 -1.90 6.07
C GLN A 176 -14.33 -2.90 6.11
N GLN A 177 -14.55 -4.11 6.59
CA GLN A 177 -13.56 -5.18 6.51
C GLN A 177 -13.40 -5.60 5.05
N VAL A 178 -12.25 -5.30 4.44
CA VAL A 178 -11.94 -5.59 3.04
C VAL A 178 -10.77 -6.55 2.86
N LEU A 179 -10.02 -6.81 3.92
CA LEU A 179 -8.94 -7.78 3.98
C LEU A 179 -9.07 -8.56 5.29
N ARG A 180 -8.79 -9.85 5.28
CA ARG A 180 -8.83 -10.65 6.51
C ARG A 180 -7.85 -10.10 7.55
N PRO A 181 -8.25 -9.98 8.84
CA PRO A 181 -7.35 -9.47 9.88
C PRO A 181 -6.05 -10.26 9.97
N ALA A 182 -6.10 -11.57 9.80
CA ALA A 182 -4.93 -12.43 9.80
C ALA A 182 -3.97 -12.12 8.64
N THR A 183 -4.49 -11.90 7.42
CA THR A 183 -3.68 -11.51 6.26
C THR A 183 -3.04 -10.14 6.47
N ALA A 184 -3.78 -9.16 6.99
CA ALA A 184 -3.27 -7.83 7.31
C ALA A 184 -2.16 -7.89 8.36
N ALA A 185 -2.34 -8.68 9.44
CA ALA A 185 -1.35 -8.84 10.49
C ALA A 185 -0.09 -9.57 10.00
N THR A 186 -0.23 -10.65 9.21
CA THR A 186 0.91 -11.34 8.61
C THR A 186 1.73 -10.40 7.72
N LEU A 187 1.06 -9.63 6.85
CA LEU A 187 1.74 -8.66 6.00
C LEU A 187 2.39 -7.54 6.81
N THR A 188 1.71 -7.00 7.83
CA THR A 188 2.25 -5.99 8.73
C THR A 188 3.53 -6.48 9.38
N HIS A 189 3.56 -7.72 9.87
CA HIS A 189 4.73 -8.32 10.48
C HIS A 189 5.92 -8.46 9.50
N VAL A 190 5.66 -8.77 8.23
CA VAL A 190 6.73 -8.73 7.20
C VAL A 190 7.19 -7.29 6.93
N LEU A 191 6.27 -6.31 6.95
CA LEU A 191 6.60 -4.89 6.78
C LEU A 191 7.34 -4.30 7.99
N GLU A 192 7.17 -4.83 9.20
CA GLU A 192 8.05 -4.53 10.34
C GLU A 192 9.48 -4.97 10.03
N GLY A 193 9.67 -6.14 9.43
CA GLY A 193 10.97 -6.63 8.98
C GLY A 193 11.64 -5.69 7.94
N VAL A 194 10.87 -4.98 7.11
CA VAL A 194 11.43 -3.94 6.22
C VAL A 194 12.12 -2.83 7.04
N VAL A 195 11.58 -2.47 8.19
CA VAL A 195 12.16 -1.47 9.11
C VAL A 195 13.30 -2.07 9.91
N GLU A 196 13.20 -3.31 10.34
CA GLU A 196 14.21 -3.94 11.18
C GLU A 196 15.48 -4.32 10.41
N ARG A 197 15.33 -4.97 9.25
CA ARG A 197 16.41 -5.61 8.47
C ARG A 197 16.52 -5.10 7.04
N GLY A 198 15.40 -4.58 6.50
CA GLY A 198 15.26 -4.30 5.08
C GLY A 198 15.56 -2.86 4.67
N THR A 199 14.91 -2.46 3.57
CA THR A 199 15.14 -1.18 2.89
C THR A 199 14.70 0.05 3.70
N GLY A 200 13.83 -0.14 4.70
CA GLY A 200 13.31 0.90 5.61
C GLY A 200 14.10 1.08 6.90
N ARG A 201 15.24 0.40 7.08
CA ARG A 201 15.97 0.33 8.36
C ARG A 201 16.37 1.68 8.99
N ARG A 202 16.38 2.76 8.20
CA ARG A 202 16.62 4.11 8.76
C ARG A 202 15.56 4.51 9.78
N ALA A 203 14.32 4.00 9.67
CA ALA A 203 13.23 4.30 10.58
C ALA A 203 13.38 3.62 11.96
N ARG A 204 14.30 2.64 12.14
CA ARG A 204 14.62 2.02 13.45
C ARG A 204 15.04 3.03 14.52
N ILE A 205 15.58 4.19 14.11
CA ILE A 205 15.97 5.26 15.04
C ILE A 205 14.78 5.79 15.88
N LEU A 206 13.54 5.46 15.50
CA LEU A 206 12.35 5.85 16.25
C LEU A 206 12.03 4.91 17.42
N GLU A 207 12.73 3.76 17.52
CA GLU A 207 12.67 2.79 18.62
C GLU A 207 11.24 2.40 19.04
N ARG A 208 10.38 2.17 18.02
CA ARG A 208 8.98 1.77 18.22
C ARG A 208 8.52 0.84 17.10
N PRO A 209 7.45 0.04 17.31
CA PRO A 209 6.89 -0.80 16.25
C PRO A 209 6.43 0.04 15.07
N LEU A 210 7.00 -0.22 13.91
CA LEU A 210 6.72 0.46 12.65
C LEU A 210 6.75 -0.54 11.50
N ALA A 211 5.77 -0.45 10.63
CA ALA A 211 5.73 -1.17 9.37
C ALA A 211 5.89 -0.19 8.22
N ALA A 212 6.75 -0.47 7.24
CA ALA A 212 7.01 0.48 6.16
C ALA A 212 7.40 -0.19 4.85
N LYS A 213 7.34 0.58 3.77
CA LYS A 213 7.86 0.19 2.46
C LYS A 213 8.44 1.39 1.73
N THR A 214 9.61 1.21 1.14
CA THR A 214 10.24 2.15 0.21
C THR A 214 9.75 1.91 -1.21
N GLY A 215 9.63 2.97 -2.01
CA GLY A 215 9.38 2.91 -3.43
C GLY A 215 10.32 3.86 -4.15
N THR A 216 11.10 3.33 -5.09
CA THR A 216 11.91 4.11 -6.01
C THR A 216 11.59 3.61 -7.42
N THR A 217 11.31 4.51 -8.34
CA THR A 217 11.09 4.16 -9.74
C THR A 217 12.42 3.97 -10.46
N GLN A 218 12.38 3.29 -11.61
CA GLN A 218 13.52 3.30 -12.53
C GLN A 218 13.89 4.76 -12.84
N ASP A 219 15.15 5.04 -13.08
CA ASP A 219 15.70 6.38 -13.28
C ASP A 219 15.60 7.33 -12.07
N ALA A 220 15.23 6.81 -10.90
CA ALA A 220 15.07 7.59 -9.67
C ALA A 220 14.23 8.87 -9.88
N ALA A 221 13.12 8.78 -10.63
CA ALA A 221 12.23 9.92 -10.89
C ALA A 221 11.25 10.16 -9.73
N ASP A 222 10.90 9.12 -9.00
CA ASP A 222 9.98 9.15 -7.87
C ASP A 222 10.57 8.41 -6.67
N ALA A 223 10.53 9.05 -5.51
CA ALA A 223 10.96 8.47 -4.25
C ALA A 223 9.78 8.47 -3.26
N TRP A 224 9.37 7.27 -2.81
CA TRP A 224 8.23 7.07 -1.90
C TRP A 224 8.68 6.41 -0.60
N PHE A 225 8.19 6.92 0.52
CA PHE A 225 8.26 6.22 1.79
C PHE A 225 6.88 6.19 2.42
N LEU A 226 6.31 5.01 2.55
CA LEU A 226 5.01 4.78 3.17
C LEU A 226 5.21 3.90 4.39
N GLY A 227 4.61 4.28 5.50
CA GLY A 227 4.74 3.51 6.73
C GLY A 227 3.71 3.91 7.77
N TYR A 228 3.58 3.07 8.78
CA TYR A 228 2.59 3.23 9.84
C TYR A 228 3.05 2.65 11.16
N SER A 229 2.54 3.23 12.24
CA SER A 229 2.39 2.63 13.56
C SER A 229 0.97 2.06 13.71
N PRO A 230 0.60 1.37 14.80
CA PRO A 230 -0.77 0.96 15.03
C PRO A 230 -1.81 2.10 14.98
N SER A 231 -1.41 3.32 15.31
CA SER A 231 -2.32 4.48 15.45
C SER A 231 -2.21 5.53 14.33
N LEU A 232 -1.14 5.54 13.53
CA LEU A 232 -0.89 6.57 12.53
C LEU A 232 -0.24 6.03 11.27
N VAL A 233 -0.79 6.38 10.10
CA VAL A 233 -0.19 6.13 8.79
C VAL A 233 0.30 7.43 8.17
N ALA A 234 1.47 7.41 7.54
CA ALA A 234 2.02 8.54 6.80
C ALA A 234 2.69 8.08 5.51
N GLY A 235 2.65 8.94 4.51
CA GLY A 235 3.35 8.73 3.25
C GLY A 235 4.03 10.01 2.79
N ILE A 236 5.23 9.86 2.26
CA ILE A 236 6.01 10.92 1.63
C ILE A 236 6.30 10.52 0.20
N TRP A 237 6.06 11.44 -0.70
CA TRP A 237 6.52 11.38 -2.09
C TRP A 237 7.43 12.57 -2.37
N VAL A 238 8.54 12.30 -3.03
CA VAL A 238 9.49 13.31 -3.54
C VAL A 238 9.68 13.06 -5.02
N GLY A 239 9.50 14.12 -5.81
CA GLY A 239 9.61 14.09 -7.27
C GLY A 239 9.45 15.48 -7.88
N TYR A 240 9.61 15.56 -9.19
CA TYR A 240 9.34 16.77 -9.94
C TYR A 240 7.98 16.70 -10.64
N ASP A 241 7.32 17.84 -10.86
CA ASP A 241 6.04 17.89 -11.58
C ASP A 241 6.21 17.36 -13.02
N THR A 242 7.30 17.71 -13.70
CA THR A 242 7.72 17.07 -14.94
C THR A 242 8.64 15.91 -14.60
N VAL A 243 8.31 14.71 -15.09
CA VAL A 243 9.08 13.48 -14.82
C VAL A 243 10.53 13.66 -15.24
N ARG A 244 11.43 13.60 -14.28
CA ARG A 244 12.88 13.61 -14.47
C ARG A 244 13.59 13.01 -13.28
N SER A 245 14.80 12.52 -13.45
CA SER A 245 15.61 11.97 -12.39
C SER A 245 15.84 12.96 -11.24
N LEU A 246 15.76 12.45 -10.01
CA LEU A 246 16.11 13.19 -8.79
C LEU A 246 17.63 13.32 -8.61
N GLY A 247 18.41 12.52 -9.33
CA GLY A 247 19.87 12.52 -9.31
C GLY A 247 20.45 11.11 -9.16
N PRO A 248 21.73 10.93 -9.46
CA PRO A 248 22.40 9.66 -9.30
C PRO A 248 22.43 9.26 -7.81
N HIS A 249 22.10 8.00 -7.52
CA HIS A 249 22.05 7.43 -6.15
C HIS A 249 20.94 7.98 -5.24
N GLU A 250 20.03 8.82 -5.75
CA GLU A 250 18.88 9.28 -4.98
C GLU A 250 17.79 8.21 -4.93
N THR A 251 17.42 7.85 -3.71
CA THR A 251 16.45 6.78 -3.43
C THR A 251 15.41 7.23 -2.41
N ALA A 252 14.38 6.44 -2.24
CA ALA A 252 13.43 6.64 -1.16
C ALA A 252 14.10 6.68 0.23
N ALA A 253 15.15 5.89 0.42
CA ALA A 253 15.88 5.84 1.70
C ALA A 253 16.71 7.11 1.97
N THR A 254 17.18 7.81 0.92
CA THR A 254 17.96 9.05 1.05
C THR A 254 17.09 10.29 1.11
N LEU A 255 15.96 10.34 0.38
CA LEU A 255 15.13 11.52 0.24
C LEU A 255 13.84 11.47 1.09
N ALA A 256 13.00 10.46 0.88
CA ALA A 256 11.68 10.40 1.50
C ALA A 256 11.71 9.90 2.96
N ALA A 257 12.58 8.93 3.26
CA ALA A 257 12.66 8.36 4.61
C ALA A 257 13.06 9.38 5.70
N PRO A 258 14.04 10.28 5.52
CA PRO A 258 14.37 11.28 6.53
C PRO A 258 13.18 12.21 6.86
N ILE A 259 12.43 12.62 5.85
CA ILE A 259 11.24 13.49 6.02
C ILE A 259 10.17 12.72 6.79
N TRP A 260 9.91 11.47 6.42
CA TRP A 260 8.94 10.60 7.09
C TRP A 260 9.33 10.36 8.56
N ILE A 261 10.60 10.08 8.84
CA ILE A 261 11.12 9.86 10.20
C ILE A 261 10.92 11.11 11.06
N GLN A 262 11.26 12.28 10.53
CA GLN A 262 11.09 13.55 11.24
C GLN A 262 9.62 13.82 11.55
N PHE A 263 8.72 13.60 10.58
CA PHE A 263 7.28 13.75 10.74
C PHE A 263 6.73 12.80 11.82
N ILE A 264 7.03 11.50 11.72
CA ILE A 264 6.53 10.50 12.69
C ILE A 264 7.06 10.76 14.09
N ARG A 265 8.33 11.17 14.23
CA ARG A 265 8.89 11.56 15.53
C ARG A 265 8.06 12.63 16.19
N ALA A 266 7.77 13.72 15.47
CA ALA A 266 6.99 14.83 15.99
C ALA A 266 5.52 14.43 16.22
N ALA A 267 4.92 13.69 15.30
CA ALA A 267 3.50 13.32 15.37
C ALA A 267 3.18 12.32 16.48
N LEU A 268 4.15 11.50 16.90
CA LEU A 268 3.99 10.50 17.96
C LEU A 268 4.78 10.87 19.25
N GLU A 269 5.24 12.12 19.35
CA GLU A 269 5.87 12.64 20.57
C GLU A 269 4.90 12.52 21.75
N GLY A 270 5.40 12.02 22.89
CA GLY A 270 4.59 11.79 24.09
C GLY A 270 3.60 10.60 24.02
N SER A 271 3.46 9.94 22.85
CA SER A 271 2.66 8.73 22.74
C SER A 271 3.50 7.49 23.03
N PRO A 272 3.03 6.57 23.90
CA PRO A 272 3.76 5.34 24.17
C PRO A 272 3.88 4.47 22.92
N PRO A 273 4.95 3.65 22.79
CA PRO A 273 5.01 2.63 21.75
C PRO A 273 3.90 1.60 21.93
N GLU A 274 3.17 1.33 20.85
CA GLU A 274 2.12 0.30 20.80
C GLU A 274 2.56 -0.84 19.87
N ALA A 275 2.29 -2.08 20.26
CA ALA A 275 2.51 -3.24 19.41
C ALA A 275 1.38 -3.41 18.41
N PHE A 276 1.67 -3.97 17.23
CA PHE A 276 0.64 -4.37 16.29
C PHE A 276 -0.16 -5.55 16.84
N PRO A 277 -1.50 -5.55 16.71
CA PRO A 277 -2.32 -6.66 17.18
C PRO A 277 -2.10 -7.91 16.34
N VAL A 278 -2.05 -9.07 17.02
CA VAL A 278 -1.99 -10.39 16.38
C VAL A 278 -3.34 -11.07 16.60
N PRO A 279 -4.23 -11.09 15.59
CA PRO A 279 -5.56 -11.65 15.72
C PRO A 279 -5.56 -13.17 15.66
N GLU A 280 -6.53 -13.80 16.33
CA GLU A 280 -6.88 -15.21 16.07
C GLU A 280 -7.36 -15.38 14.61
N PRO A 281 -7.06 -16.49 13.91
CA PRO A 281 -6.41 -17.71 14.38
C PRO A 281 -4.91 -17.80 14.02
N LEU A 282 -4.15 -16.70 14.10
CA LEU A 282 -2.70 -16.72 13.83
C LEU A 282 -1.96 -17.44 14.97
N VAL A 283 -0.96 -18.21 14.58
CA VAL A 283 0.00 -18.85 15.48
C VAL A 283 1.41 -18.39 15.12
N SER A 284 2.27 -18.21 16.11
CA SER A 284 3.66 -17.87 15.92
C SER A 284 4.53 -19.14 15.87
N VAL A 285 5.46 -19.20 14.91
CA VAL A 285 6.46 -20.26 14.78
C VAL A 285 7.83 -19.63 14.59
N THR A 286 8.83 -20.16 15.31
CA THR A 286 10.22 -19.80 15.06
C THR A 286 10.71 -20.53 13.83
N VAL A 287 11.11 -19.79 12.80
CA VAL A 287 11.63 -20.32 11.54
C VAL A 287 13.01 -19.75 11.24
N ASN A 288 13.81 -20.48 10.49
CA ASN A 288 15.05 -19.93 9.95
C ASN A 288 14.73 -18.95 8.82
N TYR A 289 15.30 -17.75 8.88
CA TYR A 289 15.07 -16.63 7.97
C TYR A 289 15.28 -16.95 6.49
N TYR A 290 16.29 -17.79 6.20
CA TYR A 290 16.68 -18.13 4.83
C TYR A 290 15.89 -19.30 4.25
N THR A 291 15.59 -20.29 5.08
CA THR A 291 14.91 -21.52 4.61
C THR A 291 13.41 -21.51 4.81
N GLY A 292 12.90 -20.63 5.69
CA GLY A 292 11.50 -20.60 6.08
C GLY A 292 11.04 -21.83 6.87
N LEU A 293 11.94 -22.74 7.20
CA LEU A 293 11.63 -23.98 7.94
C LEU A 293 11.70 -23.77 9.45
N PRO A 294 10.92 -24.52 10.24
CA PRO A 294 10.98 -24.44 11.69
C PRO A 294 12.37 -24.68 12.23
N THR A 295 12.83 -23.81 13.11
CA THR A 295 14.14 -23.88 13.76
C THR A 295 14.04 -23.66 15.27
N TYR A 296 15.17 -23.63 15.95
CA TYR A 296 15.24 -23.38 17.38
C TYR A 296 15.46 -21.88 17.65
N PRO A 297 15.00 -21.35 18.79
CA PRO A 297 15.22 -19.93 19.15
C PRO A 297 16.68 -19.51 19.22
N GLN A 298 17.60 -20.45 19.40
CA GLN A 298 19.06 -20.21 19.46
C GLN A 298 19.75 -20.17 18.08
N ASP A 299 19.01 -20.49 17.00
CA ASP A 299 19.52 -20.32 15.64
C ASP A 299 19.80 -18.81 15.41
N PRO A 300 21.03 -18.41 15.00
CA PRO A 300 21.37 -17.00 14.75
C PRO A 300 20.49 -16.35 13.69
N ASP A 301 19.92 -17.17 12.78
CA ASP A 301 19.02 -16.73 11.72
C ASP A 301 17.53 -16.97 12.07
N ALA A 302 17.23 -17.23 13.33
CA ALA A 302 15.85 -17.42 13.78
C ALA A 302 15.04 -16.12 13.67
N VAL A 303 13.83 -16.24 13.12
CA VAL A 303 12.82 -15.18 13.11
C VAL A 303 11.48 -15.78 13.57
N THR A 304 10.68 -14.97 14.26
CA THR A 304 9.29 -15.32 14.52
C THR A 304 8.47 -15.06 13.28
N GLU A 305 7.59 -15.98 12.91
CA GLU A 305 6.70 -15.84 11.77
C GLU A 305 5.27 -16.18 12.15
N TYR A 306 4.29 -15.51 11.55
CA TYR A 306 2.87 -15.77 11.79
C TYR A 306 2.25 -16.57 10.66
N PHE A 307 1.51 -17.61 11.05
CA PHE A 307 0.80 -18.51 10.14
C PHE A 307 -0.66 -18.65 10.56
N LEU A 308 -1.54 -18.79 9.59
CA LEU A 308 -2.86 -19.32 9.89
C LEU A 308 -2.70 -20.74 10.44
N ARG A 309 -3.42 -21.05 11.53
CA ARG A 309 -3.38 -22.39 12.13
C ARG A 309 -3.61 -23.47 11.07
N GLY A 310 -2.66 -24.40 10.95
CA GLY A 310 -2.67 -25.49 9.97
C GLY A 310 -1.90 -25.18 8.66
N THR A 311 -1.38 -23.94 8.49
CA THR A 311 -0.51 -23.58 7.35
C THR A 311 0.97 -23.45 7.74
N GLU A 312 1.32 -23.78 8.98
CA GLU A 312 2.69 -23.73 9.49
C GLU A 312 3.60 -24.68 8.68
N PRO A 313 4.83 -24.23 8.36
CA PRO A 313 5.78 -25.09 7.67
C PRO A 313 6.09 -26.32 8.56
N ARG A 314 6.02 -27.49 7.96
CA ARG A 314 6.40 -28.73 8.65
C ARG A 314 7.90 -28.95 8.46
N ARG A 315 8.60 -29.43 9.49
CA ARG A 315 9.94 -30.00 9.32
C ARG A 315 9.82 -31.05 8.24
N ALA A 316 10.51 -30.87 7.12
CA ALA A 316 10.57 -31.90 6.09
C ALA A 316 11.08 -33.17 6.73
N ALA A 317 10.27 -34.21 6.75
CA ALA A 317 10.79 -35.56 6.87
C ALA A 317 11.77 -35.73 5.70
N MET A 318 13.02 -36.02 6.00
CA MET A 318 14.06 -36.17 4.99
C MET A 318 13.55 -37.03 3.82
N GLY A 319 13.24 -36.43 2.67
CA GLY A 319 12.84 -37.13 1.46
C GLY A 319 11.49 -36.82 0.81
N GLY A 320 10.78 -35.78 1.20
CA GLY A 320 9.46 -35.46 0.63
C GLY A 320 9.47 -34.29 -0.35
N ALA A 321 8.82 -34.47 -1.51
CA ALA A 321 8.54 -33.41 -2.48
C ALA A 321 7.76 -32.24 -1.82
N ALA A 322 7.92 -31.02 -2.35
CA ALA A 322 7.20 -29.83 -1.91
C ALA A 322 5.70 -30.12 -1.79
N ALA A 323 5.12 -29.78 -0.62
CA ALA A 323 3.68 -29.94 -0.41
C ALA A 323 2.90 -29.10 -1.44
N PRO A 324 1.78 -29.61 -1.98
CA PRO A 324 0.92 -28.82 -2.84
C PRO A 324 0.39 -27.59 -2.10
N LEU A 325 0.20 -26.49 -2.83
CA LEU A 325 -0.39 -25.25 -2.30
C LEU A 325 -1.70 -25.58 -1.57
N PRO A 326 -1.95 -25.04 -0.37
CA PRO A 326 -3.21 -25.22 0.32
C PRO A 326 -4.35 -24.68 -0.54
N PRO A 327 -5.57 -25.22 -0.44
CA PRO A 327 -6.71 -24.69 -1.16
C PRO A 327 -6.91 -23.21 -0.78
N PRO A 328 -7.31 -22.36 -1.75
CA PRO A 328 -7.56 -20.95 -1.46
C PRO A 328 -8.62 -20.83 -0.38
N ALA A 329 -8.38 -19.92 0.57
CA ALA A 329 -9.35 -19.65 1.61
C ALA A 329 -10.64 -19.09 0.97
N PRO A 330 -11.82 -19.38 1.57
CA PRO A 330 -13.10 -18.92 1.02
C PRO A 330 -13.10 -17.39 0.87
N PRO A 331 -13.69 -16.86 -0.23
CA PRO A 331 -13.74 -15.42 -0.45
C PRO A 331 -14.49 -14.74 0.72
N LEU A 332 -14.04 -13.52 1.06
CA LEU A 332 -14.81 -12.67 1.96
C LEU A 332 -16.20 -12.43 1.34
N PRO A 333 -17.27 -12.36 2.13
CA PRO A 333 -18.58 -12.01 1.62
C PRO A 333 -18.50 -10.68 0.85
N PRO A 334 -19.31 -10.54 -0.23
CA PRO A 334 -19.32 -9.29 -0.99
C PRO A 334 -19.63 -8.12 -0.04
N PRO A 335 -19.04 -6.95 -0.27
CA PRO A 335 -19.34 -5.76 0.53
C PRO A 335 -20.84 -5.52 0.51
N ALA A 336 -21.44 -5.30 1.69
CA ALA A 336 -22.81 -4.86 1.78
C ALA A 336 -22.98 -3.62 0.90
N ALA A 337 -23.98 -3.64 0.00
CA ALA A 337 -24.27 -2.50 -0.87
C ALA A 337 -24.44 -1.27 0.02
N ALA A 338 -23.68 -0.21 -0.26
CA ALA A 338 -23.87 1.05 0.42
C ALA A 338 -25.35 1.46 0.28
N PRO A 339 -26.02 1.85 1.36
CA PRO A 339 -27.37 2.35 1.26
C PRO A 339 -27.37 3.54 0.28
N LEU A 340 -28.25 3.46 -0.72
CA LEU A 340 -28.48 4.58 -1.63
C LEU A 340 -28.82 5.80 -0.76
N PRO A 341 -28.31 7.00 -1.08
CA PRO A 341 -28.68 8.20 -0.34
C PRO A 341 -30.20 8.30 -0.40
N SER A 342 -30.83 8.30 0.79
CA SER A 342 -32.28 8.52 0.90
C SER A 342 -32.57 9.88 0.31
N THR A 343 -33.21 9.90 -0.84
CA THR A 343 -33.83 11.10 -1.38
C THR A 343 -35.05 11.38 -0.50
N SER A 344 -34.87 12.15 0.56
CA SER A 344 -36.01 12.80 1.21
C SER A 344 -36.66 13.71 0.15
N PRO A 345 -37.98 13.64 -0.05
CA PRO A 345 -38.63 14.53 -0.98
C PRO A 345 -38.45 15.97 -0.47
N ALA A 346 -37.78 16.78 -1.30
CA ALA A 346 -37.72 18.23 -1.05
C ALA A 346 -39.14 18.75 -1.01
N THR A 347 -39.58 19.25 0.16
CA THR A 347 -40.78 20.05 0.26
C THR A 347 -40.60 21.26 -0.64
N ALA A 348 -41.38 21.30 -1.73
CA ALA A 348 -41.43 22.45 -2.63
C ALA A 348 -41.87 23.68 -1.86
N GLY A 349 -40.94 24.60 -1.64
CA GLY A 349 -41.25 25.95 -1.19
C GLY A 349 -41.97 26.73 -2.33
N PRO A 350 -42.75 27.77 -2.04
CA PRO A 350 -43.50 28.49 -3.04
C PRO A 350 -42.59 29.14 -4.08
N ALA A 351 -42.96 29.00 -5.35
CA ALA A 351 -42.22 29.52 -6.50
C ALA A 351 -42.04 31.04 -6.39
N GLY A 352 -40.80 31.49 -6.43
CA GLY A 352 -40.45 32.90 -6.56
C GLY A 352 -40.80 33.46 -7.96
N PRO A 353 -40.92 34.78 -8.09
CA PRO A 353 -41.33 35.40 -9.37
C PRO A 353 -40.28 35.15 -10.47
N PRO A 354 -40.71 35.10 -11.75
CA PRO A 354 -39.85 34.85 -12.88
C PRO A 354 -38.81 35.96 -13.09
N PRO A 355 -37.62 35.64 -13.61
CA PRO A 355 -36.60 36.65 -13.88
C PRO A 355 -37.02 37.61 -15.01
N PRO A 356 -36.53 38.87 -15.00
CA PRO A 356 -36.81 39.82 -16.05
C PRO A 356 -36.19 39.44 -17.38
N PRO A 357 -36.76 39.90 -18.54
CA PRO A 357 -36.26 39.58 -19.85
C PRO A 357 -34.88 40.22 -20.09
N PRO A 358 -34.01 39.60 -20.93
CA PRO A 358 -32.68 40.12 -21.22
C PRO A 358 -32.74 41.44 -21.99
N SER A 359 -31.87 42.39 -21.62
CA SER A 359 -31.68 43.65 -22.33
C SER A 359 -31.19 43.43 -23.76
N PRO A 360 -31.63 44.26 -24.73
CA PRO A 360 -31.18 44.19 -26.12
C PRO A 360 -29.66 44.49 -26.26
N ALA A 361 -29.01 43.74 -27.15
CA ALA A 361 -27.61 43.95 -27.46
C ALA A 361 -27.36 45.33 -28.09
N PRO A 362 -26.17 45.96 -27.84
CA PRO A 362 -25.82 47.21 -28.48
C PRO A 362 -25.52 46.97 -30.00
N ALA A 363 -26.01 47.93 -30.81
CA ALA A 363 -25.81 47.91 -32.25
C ALA A 363 -24.36 48.15 -32.62
N GLU A 364 -23.82 47.35 -33.56
CA GLU A 364 -22.50 47.55 -34.16
C GLU A 364 -22.45 48.89 -34.94
N PRO A 365 -21.33 49.64 -34.83
CA PRO A 365 -21.11 50.80 -35.69
C PRO A 365 -20.64 50.37 -37.10
N ARG A 366 -21.19 51.04 -38.09
CA ARG A 366 -20.79 50.93 -39.52
C ARG A 366 -19.40 51.51 -39.76
#